data_b6d1e81d998b634e283ad1501a18a2dd
#
_entry.id   b6d1e81d998b634e283ad1501a18a2dd
#
_cell.length_a   1.000
_cell.length_b   1.000
_cell.length_c   1.000
_cell.angle_alpha   90.00
_cell.angle_beta   90.00
_cell.angle_gamma   90.00
#
_symmetry.space_group_name_H-M   'P 1'
#
loop_
_entity.id
_entity.type
_entity.pdbx_description
1 polymer ?
#
loop_
_entity_poly.entity_id
_entity_poly.type
_entity_poly.pdbx_seq_one_letter_code
_entity_poly.pdbx_strand_id
1 'polypeptide(L)'
;MLNIYISETDLIKVQLKKESTFNVVKVIEHYILKHRPEKYKQGEEYYYGNADINNKRRYYLLDGAKVDDFTKVNNKAINNYHKLLVDQKVGYSVGNPIVFNADDDNLTKLLNDLLGEEFDDTITELYLNASNKGVEWLHPYINRKGEFKYVIIPAEEAIP
;
A
#
# COMPACT_ATOMS: atom_id res chain seq x y z
N MET A 1 -9.50 0.67 32.77
CA MET A 1 -10.17 1.44 31.69
C MET A 1 -10.07 0.62 30.42
N LEU A 2 -11.20 0.06 29.95
CA LEU A 2 -11.25 -0.63 28.66
C LEU A 2 -11.16 0.42 27.54
N ASN A 3 -10.05 0.41 26.81
CA ASN A 3 -9.92 1.19 25.59
C ASN A 3 -10.77 0.51 24.52
N ILE A 4 -12.01 0.94 24.35
CA ILE A 4 -12.88 0.46 23.28
C ILE A 4 -12.36 1.14 22.01
N TYR A 5 -11.63 0.37 21.20
CA TYR A 5 -11.23 0.80 19.86
C TYR A 5 -12.49 0.85 18.99
N ILE A 6 -13.05 2.03 18.83
CA ILE A 6 -14.18 2.27 17.92
C ILE A 6 -13.59 2.34 16.51
N SER A 7 -13.96 1.43 15.63
CA SER A 7 -13.50 1.46 14.24
C SER A 7 -14.01 2.73 13.54
N GLU A 8 -13.25 3.22 12.57
CA GLU A 8 -13.63 4.42 11.79
C GLU A 8 -14.98 4.22 11.09
N THR A 9 -15.25 2.97 10.65
CA THR A 9 -16.56 2.56 10.09
C THR A 9 -17.70 2.70 11.09
N ASP A 10 -17.47 2.44 12.37
CA ASP A 10 -18.51 2.60 13.41
C ASP A 10 -18.79 4.06 13.73
N LEU A 11 -17.77 4.92 13.69
CA LEU A 11 -17.93 6.37 13.82
C LEU A 11 -18.76 6.93 12.66
N ILE A 12 -18.48 6.50 11.43
CA ILE A 12 -19.24 6.90 10.24
C ILE A 12 -20.68 6.42 10.33
N LYS A 13 -20.94 5.17 10.77
CA LYS A 13 -22.28 4.64 11.00
C LYS A 13 -23.05 5.45 12.04
N VAL A 14 -22.38 5.89 13.11
CA VAL A 14 -22.98 6.72 14.16
C VAL A 14 -23.33 8.12 13.62
N GLN A 15 -22.44 8.72 12.82
CA GLN A 15 -22.73 10.02 12.20
C GLN A 15 -23.87 9.95 11.20
N LEU A 16 -23.93 8.89 10.40
CA LEU A 16 -25.01 8.69 9.40
C LEU A 16 -26.35 8.29 10.03
N LYS A 17 -26.35 7.63 11.20
CA LYS A 17 -27.59 7.38 11.97
C LYS A 17 -28.26 8.64 12.53
N LYS A 18 -27.52 9.74 12.68
CA LYS A 18 -28.10 11.04 13.08
C LYS A 18 -28.87 11.71 11.93
N GLU A 19 -28.61 11.35 10.69
CA GLU A 19 -29.42 11.74 9.53
C GLU A 19 -30.51 10.68 9.35
N SER A 20 -31.76 11.06 9.22
CA SER A 20 -32.96 10.19 9.25
C SER A 20 -33.04 9.12 8.16
N THR A 21 -32.02 8.98 7.30
CA THR A 21 -31.92 7.94 6.25
C THR A 21 -30.45 7.60 6.02
N PHE A 22 -30.09 6.29 6.18
CA PHE A 22 -28.79 5.79 5.80
C PHE A 22 -28.58 5.94 4.30
N ASN A 23 -27.70 6.84 3.89
CA ASN A 23 -27.41 7.09 2.48
C ASN A 23 -26.06 6.47 2.10
N VAL A 24 -26.10 5.32 1.42
CA VAL A 24 -24.92 4.60 0.94
C VAL A 24 -24.04 5.49 0.05
N VAL A 25 -24.63 6.36 -0.74
CA VAL A 25 -23.89 7.27 -1.63
C VAL A 25 -22.98 8.19 -0.83
N LYS A 26 -23.46 8.78 0.26
CA LYS A 26 -22.65 9.64 1.13
C LYS A 26 -21.48 8.89 1.78
N VAL A 27 -21.68 7.61 2.10
CA VAL A 27 -20.59 6.76 2.63
C VAL A 27 -19.52 6.57 1.58
N ILE A 28 -19.92 6.20 0.36
CA ILE A 28 -18.99 6.00 -0.76
C ILE A 28 -18.23 7.32 -1.07
N GLU A 29 -18.94 8.44 -1.15
CA GLU A 29 -18.34 9.75 -1.37
C GLU A 29 -17.30 10.09 -0.29
N HIS A 30 -17.59 9.78 0.98
CA HIS A 30 -16.66 10.01 2.09
C HIS A 30 -15.37 9.19 1.92
N TYR A 31 -15.46 7.90 1.54
CA TYR A 31 -14.30 7.06 1.28
C TYR A 31 -13.50 7.53 0.06
N ILE A 32 -14.18 7.92 -1.02
CA ILE A 32 -13.54 8.49 -2.21
C ILE A 32 -12.76 9.75 -1.86
N LEU A 33 -13.33 10.65 -1.05
CA LEU A 33 -12.67 11.88 -0.63
C LEU A 33 -11.46 11.64 0.28
N LYS A 34 -11.46 10.56 1.05
CA LYS A 34 -10.32 10.15 1.90
C LYS A 34 -9.24 9.42 1.15
N HIS A 35 -9.57 8.78 0.05
CA HIS A 35 -8.61 8.04 -0.76
C HIS A 35 -7.55 8.97 -1.34
N ARG A 36 -6.28 8.61 -1.16
CA ARG A 36 -5.12 9.42 -1.54
C ARG A 36 -4.17 8.64 -2.45
N PRO A 37 -4.60 8.31 -3.70
CA PRO A 37 -3.80 7.49 -4.61
C PRO A 37 -2.43 8.11 -4.91
N GLU A 38 -2.33 9.44 -4.87
CA GLU A 38 -1.07 10.16 -5.07
C GLU A 38 0.01 9.82 -4.01
N LYS A 39 -0.40 9.53 -2.77
CA LYS A 39 0.55 9.14 -1.70
C LYS A 39 1.09 7.73 -1.92
N TYR A 40 0.27 6.81 -2.40
CA TYR A 40 0.68 5.45 -2.71
C TYR A 40 1.68 5.45 -3.87
N LYS A 41 1.37 6.19 -4.95
CA LYS A 41 2.26 6.38 -6.09
C LYS A 41 3.58 7.05 -5.69
N GLN A 42 3.54 8.02 -4.77
CA GLN A 42 4.75 8.65 -4.25
C GLN A 42 5.68 7.64 -3.55
N GLY A 43 5.14 6.71 -2.76
CA GLY A 43 5.94 5.64 -2.13
C GLY A 43 6.67 4.80 -3.17
N GLU A 44 5.99 4.41 -4.22
CA GLU A 44 6.56 3.66 -5.34
C GLU A 44 7.62 4.46 -6.11
N GLU A 45 7.37 5.74 -6.41
CA GLU A 45 8.33 6.65 -7.04
C GLU A 45 9.64 6.73 -6.22
N TYR A 46 9.53 6.86 -4.89
CA TYR A 46 10.69 6.86 -4.01
C TYR A 46 11.46 5.54 -4.05
N TYR A 47 10.75 4.41 -4.14
CA TYR A 47 11.38 3.10 -4.27
C TYR A 47 12.22 2.99 -5.55
N TYR A 48 11.74 3.56 -6.67
CA TYR A 48 12.47 3.62 -7.93
C TYR A 48 13.51 4.76 -8.01
N GLY A 49 13.71 5.50 -6.94
CA GLY A 49 14.70 6.56 -6.86
C GLY A 49 14.26 7.92 -7.39
N ASN A 50 12.97 8.07 -7.70
CA ASN A 50 12.39 9.34 -8.16
C ASN A 50 12.03 10.24 -6.98
N ALA A 51 13.03 10.55 -6.13
CA ALA A 51 12.82 11.41 -4.96
C ALA A 51 12.63 12.88 -5.36
N ASP A 52 11.90 13.62 -4.53
CA ASP A 52 11.59 15.06 -4.72
C ASP A 52 12.82 15.92 -4.94
N ILE A 53 13.97 15.51 -4.35
CA ILE A 53 15.23 16.24 -4.51
C ILE A 53 15.68 16.33 -5.96
N ASN A 54 15.29 15.36 -6.83
CA ASN A 54 15.61 15.38 -8.25
C ASN A 54 15.03 16.60 -8.94
N ASN A 55 13.88 17.06 -8.49
CA ASN A 55 13.12 18.15 -9.06
C ASN A 55 13.38 19.49 -8.36
N LYS A 56 14.07 19.49 -7.20
CA LYS A 56 14.39 20.74 -6.50
C LYS A 56 15.43 21.53 -7.26
N ARG A 57 15.10 22.80 -7.57
CA ARG A 57 16.00 23.76 -8.16
C ARG A 57 16.43 24.79 -7.13
N ARG A 58 17.59 25.42 -7.35
CA ARG A 58 17.97 26.61 -6.61
C ARG A 58 17.19 27.80 -7.15
N TYR A 59 16.82 28.69 -6.28
CA TYR A 59 16.12 29.91 -6.64
C TYR A 59 16.68 31.10 -5.85
N TYR A 60 16.53 32.28 -6.37
CA TYR A 60 16.68 33.55 -5.67
C TYR A 60 15.35 34.32 -5.68
N LEU A 61 15.22 35.27 -4.78
CA LEU A 61 14.03 36.12 -4.71
C LEU A 61 14.31 37.40 -5.48
N LEU A 62 13.48 37.70 -6.48
CA LEU A 62 13.45 38.95 -7.20
C LEU A 62 12.07 39.58 -7.00
N ASP A 63 12.00 40.71 -6.36
CA ASP A 63 10.76 41.44 -6.06
C ASP A 63 9.71 40.55 -5.33
N GLY A 64 10.18 39.64 -4.45
CA GLY A 64 9.33 38.72 -3.72
C GLY A 64 8.92 37.43 -4.48
N ALA A 65 9.21 37.35 -5.78
CA ALA A 65 8.96 36.15 -6.60
C ALA A 65 10.18 35.23 -6.61
N LYS A 66 9.92 33.90 -6.63
CA LYS A 66 10.97 32.88 -6.79
C LYS A 66 11.37 32.76 -8.25
N VAL A 67 12.64 33.00 -8.56
CA VAL A 67 13.23 32.84 -9.89
C VAL A 67 14.31 31.75 -9.82
N ASP A 68 14.27 30.80 -10.75
CA ASP A 68 15.26 29.71 -10.81
C ASP A 68 16.67 30.29 -11.08
N ASP A 69 17.63 29.86 -10.27
CA ASP A 69 19.04 30.29 -10.41
C ASP A 69 19.83 29.25 -11.21
N PHE A 70 20.00 29.51 -12.47
CA PHE A 70 20.79 28.67 -13.38
C PHE A 70 22.29 29.01 -13.36
N THR A 71 22.69 30.02 -12.62
CA THR A 71 24.10 30.44 -12.56
C THR A 71 24.90 29.69 -11.53
N LYS A 72 24.24 29.09 -10.53
CA LYS A 72 24.85 28.34 -9.47
C LYS A 72 24.76 26.84 -9.68
N VAL A 73 25.81 26.12 -9.33
CA VAL A 73 25.87 24.68 -9.39
C VAL A 73 24.77 24.09 -8.48
N ASN A 74 23.97 23.17 -9.01
CA ASN A 74 22.90 22.47 -8.31
C ASN A 74 23.17 20.96 -8.32
N ASN A 75 24.31 20.55 -7.72
CA ASN A 75 24.63 19.14 -7.58
C ASN A 75 23.66 18.48 -6.58
N LYS A 76 23.17 17.31 -6.94
CA LYS A 76 22.28 16.49 -6.12
C LYS A 76 22.92 15.14 -5.90
N ALA A 77 23.06 14.73 -4.64
CA ALA A 77 23.42 13.37 -4.29
C ALA A 77 22.15 12.60 -4.01
N ILE A 78 21.88 11.57 -4.82
CA ILE A 78 20.70 10.72 -4.70
C ILE A 78 21.15 9.39 -4.13
N ASN A 79 20.80 9.15 -2.85
CA ASN A 79 20.98 7.88 -2.20
C ASN A 79 19.58 7.28 -1.94
N ASN A 80 19.28 6.16 -2.59
CA ASN A 80 17.96 5.54 -2.43
C ASN A 80 17.91 4.69 -1.14
N TYR A 81 17.96 5.36 0.01
CA TYR A 81 17.81 4.70 1.32
C TYR A 81 16.42 4.11 1.52
N HIS A 82 15.40 4.68 0.87
CA HIS A 82 14.04 4.13 0.94
C HIS A 82 14.03 2.69 0.40
N LYS A 83 14.54 2.48 -0.81
CA LYS A 83 14.67 1.15 -1.41
C LYS A 83 15.47 0.21 -0.51
N LEU A 84 16.62 0.66 -0.03
CA LEU A 84 17.48 -0.16 0.84
C LEU A 84 16.72 -0.67 2.08
N LEU A 85 16.00 0.22 2.76
CA LEU A 85 15.25 -0.13 3.98
C LEU A 85 14.06 -1.04 3.69
N VAL A 86 13.35 -0.79 2.57
CA VAL A 86 12.25 -1.66 2.13
C VAL A 86 12.77 -3.05 1.79
N ASP A 87 13.83 -3.15 0.98
CA ASP A 87 14.41 -4.45 0.59
C ASP A 87 14.91 -5.24 1.82
N GLN A 88 15.54 -4.57 2.79
CA GLN A 88 15.94 -5.21 4.05
C GLN A 88 14.74 -5.69 4.84
N LYS A 89 13.69 -4.88 4.96
CA LYS A 89 12.47 -5.25 5.67
C LYS A 89 11.79 -6.45 5.02
N VAL A 90 11.67 -6.46 3.70
CA VAL A 90 11.09 -7.55 2.92
C VAL A 90 11.91 -8.83 3.10
N GLY A 91 13.23 -8.78 2.86
CA GLY A 91 14.10 -9.93 3.01
C GLY A 91 14.10 -10.52 4.44
N TYR A 92 13.97 -9.68 5.46
CA TYR A 92 13.89 -10.14 6.84
C TYR A 92 12.54 -10.78 7.18
N SER A 93 11.44 -10.25 6.64
CA SER A 93 10.07 -10.68 7.03
C SER A 93 9.55 -11.84 6.21
N VAL A 94 9.86 -11.89 4.91
CA VAL A 94 9.32 -12.88 3.95
C VAL A 94 10.41 -13.58 3.14
N GLY A 95 11.66 -13.48 3.57
CA GLY A 95 12.80 -14.13 2.90
C GLY A 95 12.88 -15.66 3.07
N ASN A 96 12.04 -16.24 3.92
CA ASN A 96 11.87 -17.68 4.06
C ASN A 96 10.50 -18.10 3.53
N PRO A 97 10.40 -19.26 2.87
CA PRO A 97 9.12 -19.81 2.41
C PRO A 97 8.10 -19.95 3.55
N ILE A 98 6.84 -19.72 3.23
CA ILE A 98 5.74 -19.89 4.17
C ILE A 98 5.46 -21.39 4.31
N VAL A 99 5.46 -21.87 5.54
CA VAL A 99 5.15 -23.28 5.85
C VAL A 99 3.76 -23.34 6.45
N PHE A 100 2.86 -24.04 5.76
CA PHE A 100 1.53 -24.34 6.28
C PHE A 100 1.59 -25.62 7.10
N ASN A 101 1.11 -25.54 8.32
CA ASN A 101 1.04 -26.69 9.22
C ASN A 101 -0.35 -26.75 9.86
N ALA A 102 -1.01 -27.89 9.75
CA ALA A 102 -2.33 -28.12 10.33
C ALA A 102 -2.32 -29.45 11.10
N ASP A 103 -3.29 -29.64 12.02
CA ASP A 103 -3.43 -30.87 12.80
C ASP A 103 -3.83 -32.06 11.90
N ASP A 104 -4.36 -31.81 10.70
CA ASP A 104 -4.71 -32.82 9.70
C ASP A 104 -3.70 -32.79 8.53
N ASP A 105 -3.03 -33.92 8.32
CA ASP A 105 -2.07 -34.10 7.24
C ASP A 105 -2.69 -33.88 5.84
N ASN A 106 -3.97 -34.22 5.66
CA ASN A 106 -4.67 -34.01 4.39
C ASN A 106 -4.89 -32.52 4.14
N LEU A 107 -5.22 -31.76 5.17
CA LEU A 107 -5.37 -30.31 5.07
C LEU A 107 -4.03 -29.63 4.77
N THR A 108 -2.96 -30.08 5.42
CA THR A 108 -1.59 -29.59 5.14
C THR A 108 -1.20 -29.80 3.69
N LYS A 109 -1.44 -31.00 3.13
CA LYS A 109 -1.19 -31.30 1.72
C LYS A 109 -2.03 -30.42 0.80
N LEU A 110 -3.32 -30.30 1.08
CA LEU A 110 -4.25 -29.48 0.29
C LEU A 110 -3.82 -28.02 0.23
N LEU A 111 -3.39 -27.44 1.37
CA LEU A 111 -2.90 -26.06 1.42
C LEU A 111 -1.63 -25.88 0.59
N ASN A 112 -0.67 -26.80 0.69
CA ASN A 112 0.55 -26.74 -0.08
C ASN A 112 0.29 -26.93 -1.59
N ASP A 113 -0.65 -27.80 -1.96
CA ASP A 113 -1.03 -28.01 -3.37
C ASP A 113 -1.80 -26.81 -3.95
N LEU A 114 -2.63 -26.13 -3.14
CA LEU A 114 -3.41 -24.96 -3.58
C LEU A 114 -2.60 -23.69 -3.68
N LEU A 115 -1.69 -23.46 -2.75
CA LEU A 115 -0.96 -22.21 -2.63
C LEU A 115 0.38 -22.30 -3.37
N GLY A 116 1.11 -23.43 -3.23
CA GLY A 116 2.33 -23.70 -3.99
C GLY A 116 3.45 -22.65 -3.86
N GLU A 117 4.46 -22.77 -4.70
CA GLU A 117 5.61 -21.83 -4.72
C GLU A 117 5.20 -20.43 -5.20
N GLU A 118 4.22 -20.32 -6.10
CA GLU A 118 3.72 -19.02 -6.61
C GLU A 118 3.12 -18.14 -5.52
N PHE A 119 2.66 -18.74 -4.41
CA PHE A 119 2.12 -17.98 -3.28
C PHE A 119 3.20 -17.22 -2.51
N ASP A 120 4.38 -17.80 -2.34
CA ASP A 120 5.51 -17.15 -1.67
C ASP A 120 5.96 -15.91 -2.46
N ASP A 121 6.04 -16.02 -3.78
CA ASP A 121 6.35 -14.88 -4.65
C ASP A 121 5.29 -13.79 -4.56
N THR A 122 4.01 -14.18 -4.57
CA THR A 122 2.89 -13.24 -4.43
C THR A 122 2.90 -12.52 -3.08
N ILE A 123 3.17 -13.24 -1.98
CA ILE A 123 3.27 -12.64 -0.65
C ILE A 123 4.48 -11.71 -0.54
N THR A 124 5.59 -12.07 -1.17
CA THR A 124 6.78 -11.22 -1.22
C THR A 124 6.48 -9.91 -1.96
N GLU A 125 5.82 -9.97 -3.10
CA GLU A 125 5.37 -8.81 -3.87
C GLU A 125 4.35 -7.97 -3.07
N LEU A 126 3.34 -8.61 -2.49
CA LEU A 126 2.35 -7.96 -1.63
C LEU A 126 3.01 -7.20 -0.47
N TYR A 127 3.96 -7.84 0.20
CA TYR A 127 4.65 -7.25 1.34
C TYR A 127 5.58 -6.10 0.94
N LEU A 128 6.24 -6.22 -0.22
CA LEU A 128 7.05 -5.16 -0.81
C LEU A 128 6.18 -3.93 -1.11
N ASN A 129 5.08 -4.13 -1.81
CA ASN A 129 4.14 -3.07 -2.18
C ASN A 129 3.54 -2.42 -0.93
N ALA A 130 3.07 -3.22 0.03
CA ALA A 130 2.57 -2.73 1.31
C ALA A 130 3.63 -1.94 2.11
N SER A 131 4.90 -2.34 2.03
CA SER A 131 6.00 -1.63 2.70
C SER A 131 6.30 -0.28 2.04
N ASN A 132 6.11 -0.15 0.73
CA ASN A 132 6.27 1.10 -0.01
C ASN A 132 5.09 2.05 0.15
N LYS A 133 3.87 1.51 0.10
CA LYS A 133 2.63 2.28 0.01
C LYS A 133 1.92 2.43 1.37
N GLY A 134 2.27 1.56 2.34
CA GLY A 134 1.62 1.47 3.65
C GLY A 134 0.50 0.44 3.71
N VAL A 135 -0.12 0.12 2.59
CA VAL A 135 -1.17 -0.89 2.45
C VAL A 135 -1.13 -1.47 1.03
N GLU A 136 -1.51 -2.73 0.91
CA GLU A 136 -1.77 -3.41 -0.36
C GLU A 136 -2.82 -4.50 -0.11
N TRP A 137 -3.56 -4.90 -1.14
CA TRP A 137 -4.70 -5.79 -0.99
C TRP A 137 -4.48 -7.10 -1.72
N LEU A 138 -4.76 -8.21 -1.05
CA LEU A 138 -4.82 -9.53 -1.67
C LEU A 138 -6.28 -9.97 -1.74
N HIS A 139 -6.78 -10.24 -2.94
CA HIS A 139 -8.16 -10.70 -3.17
C HIS A 139 -8.17 -12.17 -3.58
N PRO A 140 -8.55 -13.10 -2.66
CA PRO A 140 -8.79 -14.48 -3.01
C PRO A 140 -10.16 -14.64 -3.66
N TYR A 141 -10.26 -15.49 -4.67
CA TYR A 141 -11.51 -15.77 -5.37
C TYR A 141 -11.53 -17.19 -5.97
N ILE A 142 -12.72 -17.65 -6.31
CA ILE A 142 -12.89 -18.89 -7.08
C ILE A 142 -13.26 -18.51 -8.50
N ASN A 143 -12.49 -18.98 -9.48
CA ASN A 143 -12.75 -18.70 -10.86
C ASN A 143 -13.93 -19.52 -11.43
N ARG A 144 -14.33 -19.26 -12.69
CA ARG A 144 -15.46 -19.96 -13.34
C ARG A 144 -15.23 -21.47 -13.52
N LYS A 145 -14.00 -21.94 -13.40
CA LYS A 145 -13.65 -23.37 -13.48
C LYS A 145 -13.65 -24.05 -12.11
N GLY A 146 -13.98 -23.32 -11.03
CA GLY A 146 -13.96 -23.83 -9.67
C GLY A 146 -12.55 -23.85 -9.04
N GLU A 147 -11.54 -23.22 -9.66
CA GLU A 147 -10.18 -23.16 -9.13
C GLU A 147 -10.03 -21.96 -8.19
N PHE A 148 -9.34 -22.17 -7.06
CA PHE A 148 -8.93 -21.11 -6.15
C PHE A 148 -7.84 -20.25 -6.82
N LYS A 149 -8.02 -18.94 -6.78
CA LYS A 149 -7.08 -17.97 -7.31
C LYS A 149 -6.98 -16.78 -6.35
N TYR A 150 -5.91 -16.02 -6.47
CA TYR A 150 -5.71 -14.78 -5.76
C TYR A 150 -5.07 -13.75 -6.69
N VAL A 151 -5.29 -12.49 -6.42
CA VAL A 151 -4.76 -11.36 -7.19
C VAL A 151 -4.43 -10.22 -6.24
N ILE A 152 -3.30 -9.55 -6.48
CA ILE A 152 -2.95 -8.32 -5.79
C ILE A 152 -3.74 -7.19 -6.43
N ILE A 153 -4.43 -6.41 -5.60
CA ILE A 153 -5.11 -5.18 -6.01
C ILE A 153 -4.29 -4.01 -5.48
N PRO A 154 -3.77 -3.15 -6.37
CA PRO A 154 -2.97 -2.00 -5.96
C PRO A 154 -3.75 -1.08 -5.01
N ALA A 155 -3.06 -0.54 -4.00
CA ALA A 155 -3.67 0.33 -2.99
C ALA A 155 -4.31 1.58 -3.61
N GLU A 156 -3.78 2.07 -4.72
CA GLU A 156 -4.31 3.21 -5.47
C GLU A 156 -5.62 2.93 -6.20
N GLU A 157 -5.96 1.65 -6.43
CA GLU A 157 -7.19 1.22 -7.13
C GLU A 157 -8.26 0.71 -6.16
N ALA A 158 -7.90 0.45 -4.90
CA ALA A 158 -8.82 -0.07 -3.89
C ALA A 158 -9.27 1.01 -2.91
N ILE A 159 -10.56 1.12 -2.69
CA ILE A 159 -11.15 1.94 -1.62
C ILE A 159 -11.74 0.97 -0.60
N PRO A 160 -11.14 0.88 0.60
CA PRO A 160 -11.53 -0.07 1.65
C PRO A 160 -12.86 0.27 2.31
#